data_3941325f947dae9754d50a40357c8975
#
_entry.id   3941325f947dae9754d50a40357c8975
#
_cell.length_a   1.000
_cell.length_b   1.000
_cell.length_c   1.000
_cell.angle_alpha   90.00
_cell.angle_beta   90.00
_cell.angle_gamma   90.00
#
_symmetry.space_group_name_H-M   'P 1'
#
loop_
_entity.id
_entity.type
_entity.pdbx_description
1 polymer ?
#
loop_
_entity_poly.entity_id
_entity_poly.type
_entity_poly.pdbx_seq_one_letter_code
_entity_poly.pdbx_strand_id
1 'polypeptide(L)'
;MSDSDSEKLAQTTRSGPGRVLIAVYAVFALGATSRSVVQILMQFHRAPLAYILSAFAAVVYIVATVCLGRASATSRRVAVVSCTVELIGVLAVGTASVLAPSAFPDATVWSVYGDGYFFIPVVLPILGLLWIRHTSRIQHARQPEPASS
;
A
#
# COMPACT_ATOMS: atom_id res chain seq x y z
N MET A 1 26.14 -0.19 -0.01
CA MET A 1 25.33 0.03 -1.22
C MET A 1 25.91 1.20 -1.98
N SER A 2 26.42 0.98 -3.17
CA SER A 2 27.05 2.05 -3.97
C SER A 2 25.98 2.95 -4.61
N ASP A 3 26.35 4.19 -4.99
CA ASP A 3 25.44 5.13 -5.68
C ASP A 3 24.87 4.52 -6.97
N SER A 4 25.68 3.72 -7.69
CA SER A 4 25.24 3.01 -8.89
C SER A 4 24.15 1.95 -8.63
N ASP A 5 24.16 1.32 -7.47
CA ASP A 5 23.13 0.35 -7.09
C ASP A 5 21.83 1.05 -6.71
N SER A 6 21.95 2.22 -6.07
CA SER A 6 20.80 3.07 -5.76
C SER A 6 20.16 3.62 -7.02
N GLU A 7 20.93 4.02 -8.01
CA GLU A 7 20.42 4.48 -9.31
C GLU A 7 19.73 3.35 -10.10
N LYS A 8 20.31 2.16 -10.10
CA LYS A 8 19.69 0.99 -10.76
C LYS A 8 18.38 0.59 -10.09
N LEU A 9 18.31 0.64 -8.76
CA LEU A 9 17.08 0.42 -8.00
C LEU A 9 16.01 1.47 -8.34
N ALA A 10 16.41 2.74 -8.41
CA ALA A 10 15.52 3.83 -8.79
C ALA A 10 15.00 3.67 -10.24
N GLN A 11 15.86 3.25 -11.18
CA GLN A 11 15.45 2.99 -12.56
C GLN A 11 14.49 1.81 -12.66
N THR A 12 14.68 0.73 -11.91
CA THR A 12 13.79 -0.43 -11.90
C THR A 12 12.43 -0.09 -11.30
N THR A 13 12.40 0.73 -10.25
CA THR A 13 11.17 1.19 -9.63
C THR A 13 10.44 2.23 -10.49
N ARG A 14 11.17 2.96 -11.33
CA ARG A 14 10.65 3.95 -12.27
C ARG A 14 10.25 3.38 -13.63
N SER A 15 10.42 2.07 -13.86
CA SER A 15 9.91 1.41 -15.07
C SER A 15 8.38 1.41 -15.11
N GLY A 16 7.77 1.36 -16.30
CA GLY A 16 6.34 1.55 -16.54
C GLY A 16 5.39 0.95 -15.51
N PRO A 17 5.41 -0.37 -15.20
CA PRO A 17 4.52 -0.99 -14.21
C PRO A 17 4.70 -0.46 -12.79
N GLY A 18 5.93 -0.19 -12.36
CA GLY A 18 6.22 0.38 -11.05
C GLY A 18 5.68 1.80 -10.90
N ARG A 19 5.77 2.62 -11.93
CA ARG A 19 5.21 3.99 -11.93
C ARG A 19 3.69 3.99 -11.84
N VAL A 20 3.02 3.09 -12.54
CA VAL A 20 1.56 2.92 -12.46
C VAL A 20 1.16 2.50 -11.05
N LEU A 21 1.84 1.53 -10.47
CA LEU A 21 1.60 1.07 -9.11
C LEU A 21 1.72 2.20 -8.09
N ILE A 22 2.81 2.97 -8.13
CA ILE A 22 3.04 4.13 -7.26
C ILE A 22 1.96 5.20 -7.47
N ALA A 23 1.58 5.47 -8.71
CA ALA A 23 0.53 6.45 -9.04
C ALA A 23 -0.83 6.03 -8.45
N VAL A 24 -1.20 4.76 -8.55
CA VAL A 24 -2.45 4.24 -7.97
C VAL A 24 -2.40 4.36 -6.44
N TYR A 25 -1.30 3.98 -5.79
CA TYR A 25 -1.12 4.17 -4.35
C TYR A 25 -1.23 5.65 -3.94
N ALA A 26 -0.65 6.56 -4.71
CA ALA A 26 -0.73 8.00 -4.45
C ALA A 26 -2.18 8.51 -4.55
N VAL A 27 -2.93 8.07 -5.53
CA VAL A 27 -4.36 8.43 -5.68
C VAL A 27 -5.17 7.93 -4.48
N PHE A 28 -4.95 6.69 -4.03
CA PHE A 28 -5.60 6.16 -2.85
C PHE A 28 -5.18 6.88 -1.56
N ALA A 29 -3.89 7.24 -1.44
CA ALA A 29 -3.39 8.03 -0.32
C ALA A 29 -4.08 9.39 -0.23
N LEU A 30 -4.21 10.10 -1.35
CA LEU A 30 -4.91 11.39 -1.43
C LEU A 30 -6.40 11.24 -1.13
N GLY A 31 -7.06 10.28 -1.78
CA GLY A 31 -8.49 10.04 -1.60
C GLY A 31 -8.84 9.63 -0.16
N ALA A 32 -8.11 8.69 0.41
CA ALA A 32 -8.33 8.23 1.78
C ALA A 32 -8.02 9.34 2.81
N THR A 33 -6.98 10.13 2.60
CA THR A 33 -6.63 11.26 3.47
C THR A 33 -7.71 12.33 3.43
N SER A 34 -8.11 12.77 2.25
CA SER A 34 -9.14 13.80 2.06
C SER A 34 -10.46 13.37 2.71
N ARG A 35 -10.87 12.13 2.44
CA ARG A 35 -12.09 11.56 3.03
C ARG A 35 -12.00 11.50 4.55
N SER A 36 -10.90 10.99 5.09
CA SER A 36 -10.73 10.84 6.54
C SER A 36 -10.75 12.18 7.26
N VAL A 37 -10.08 13.20 6.72
CA VAL A 37 -10.06 14.54 7.28
C VAL A 37 -11.48 15.12 7.34
N VAL A 38 -12.22 15.08 6.24
CA VAL A 38 -13.59 15.59 6.18
C VAL A 38 -14.51 14.85 7.15
N GLN A 39 -14.47 13.53 7.15
CA GLN A 39 -15.34 12.71 8.01
C GLN A 39 -15.03 12.88 9.50
N ILE A 40 -13.75 12.96 9.87
CA ILE A 40 -13.35 13.16 11.26
C ILE A 40 -13.74 14.55 11.75
N LEU A 41 -13.53 15.59 10.94
CA LEU A 41 -13.86 16.96 11.34
C LEU A 41 -15.36 17.24 11.39
N MET A 42 -16.14 16.65 10.49
CA MET A 42 -17.54 17.03 10.31
C MET A 42 -18.54 16.01 10.86
N GLN A 43 -18.18 14.74 10.96
CA GLN A 43 -19.13 13.65 11.22
C GLN A 43 -18.62 12.60 12.22
N PHE A 44 -17.58 12.89 13.00
CA PHE A 44 -16.90 11.90 13.84
C PHE A 44 -17.86 11.03 14.69
N HIS A 45 -18.90 11.64 15.26
CA HIS A 45 -19.86 10.95 16.13
C HIS A 45 -20.75 9.92 15.42
N ARG A 46 -20.83 9.99 14.09
CA ARG A 46 -21.71 9.11 13.31
C ARG A 46 -21.13 7.69 13.17
N ALA A 47 -19.85 7.58 12.86
CA ALA A 47 -19.19 6.30 12.63
C ALA A 47 -17.69 6.37 13.02
N PRO A 48 -17.35 6.56 14.30
CA PRO A 48 -15.97 6.80 14.72
C PRO A 48 -15.02 5.67 14.33
N LEU A 49 -15.46 4.41 14.46
CA LEU A 49 -14.66 3.25 14.08
C LEU A 49 -14.30 3.27 12.58
N ALA A 50 -15.29 3.52 11.72
CA ALA A 50 -15.07 3.57 10.27
C ALA A 50 -14.11 4.70 9.88
N TYR A 51 -14.19 5.85 10.53
CA TYR A 51 -13.34 7.00 10.23
C TYR A 51 -11.90 6.82 10.72
N ILE A 52 -11.72 6.21 11.90
CA ILE A 52 -10.39 5.86 12.42
C ILE A 52 -9.73 4.82 11.51
N LEU A 53 -10.45 3.80 11.08
CA LEU A 53 -9.92 2.78 10.15
C LEU A 53 -9.56 3.40 8.80
N SER A 54 -10.36 4.35 8.30
CA SER A 54 -10.05 5.06 7.05
C SER A 54 -8.81 5.95 7.20
N ALA A 55 -8.63 6.61 8.34
CA ALA A 55 -7.43 7.39 8.64
C ALA A 55 -6.18 6.50 8.73
N PHE A 56 -6.30 5.35 9.37
CA PHE A 56 -5.24 4.35 9.42
C PHE A 56 -4.87 3.86 8.01
N ALA A 57 -5.87 3.54 7.19
CA ALA A 57 -5.65 3.17 5.79
C ALA A 57 -4.92 4.27 5.00
N ALA A 58 -5.29 5.54 5.22
CA ALA A 58 -4.62 6.68 4.60
C ALA A 58 -3.13 6.73 4.94
N VAL A 59 -2.77 6.53 6.21
CA VAL A 59 -1.36 6.45 6.65
C VAL A 59 -0.63 5.30 5.96
N VAL A 60 -1.24 4.13 5.90
CA VAL A 60 -0.65 2.96 5.23
C VAL A 60 -0.41 3.24 3.74
N TYR A 61 -1.37 3.85 3.05
CA TYR A 61 -1.21 4.24 1.62
C TYR A 61 -0.11 5.29 1.41
N ILE A 62 -0.01 6.28 2.28
CA ILE A 62 1.06 7.29 2.23
C ILE A 62 2.42 6.62 2.40
N VAL A 63 2.58 5.78 3.43
CA VAL A 63 3.84 5.08 3.70
C VAL A 63 4.20 4.16 2.53
N ALA A 64 3.25 3.39 2.01
CA ALA A 64 3.47 2.52 0.85
C ALA A 64 3.90 3.33 -0.38
N THR A 65 3.22 4.44 -0.68
CA THR A 65 3.55 5.33 -1.81
C THR A 65 4.98 5.83 -1.72
N VAL A 66 5.36 6.38 -0.57
CA VAL A 66 6.70 6.96 -0.35
C VAL A 66 7.77 5.87 -0.41
N CYS A 67 7.53 4.72 0.22
CA CYS A 67 8.51 3.64 0.29
C CYS A 67 8.67 2.90 -1.03
N LEU A 68 7.61 2.73 -1.82
CA LEU A 68 7.68 2.16 -3.17
C LEU A 68 8.43 3.11 -4.13
N GLY A 69 8.31 4.42 -3.93
CA GLY A 69 9.01 5.42 -4.73
C GLY A 69 10.48 5.59 -4.36
N ARG A 70 10.93 5.10 -3.21
CA ARG A 70 12.32 5.20 -2.75
C ARG A 70 13.11 3.94 -3.03
N ALA A 71 14.34 4.12 -3.50
CA ALA A 71 15.23 3.02 -3.89
C ALA A 71 16.21 2.66 -2.75
N SER A 72 15.73 2.32 -1.55
CA SER A 72 16.59 1.88 -0.46
C SER A 72 16.14 0.53 0.11
N ALA A 73 17.06 -0.23 0.71
CA ALA A 73 16.75 -1.50 1.35
C ALA A 73 15.75 -1.35 2.50
N THR A 74 15.87 -0.27 3.28
CA THR A 74 14.95 0.05 4.38
C THR A 74 13.56 0.38 3.85
N SER A 75 13.46 1.25 2.84
CA SER A 75 12.17 1.58 2.20
C SER A 75 11.47 0.36 1.64
N ARG A 76 12.23 -0.57 1.08
CA ARG A 76 11.69 -1.82 0.58
C ARG A 76 11.08 -2.70 1.67
N ARG A 77 11.75 -2.83 2.82
CA ARG A 77 11.20 -3.58 3.98
C ARG A 77 9.93 -2.90 4.49
N VAL A 78 9.93 -1.59 4.62
CA VAL A 78 8.75 -0.82 5.05
C VAL A 78 7.61 -0.96 4.03
N ALA A 79 7.90 -0.96 2.73
CA ALA A 79 6.89 -1.18 1.69
C ALA A 79 6.25 -2.59 1.80
N VAL A 80 7.05 -3.64 2.05
CA VAL A 80 6.54 -5.00 2.29
C VAL A 80 5.63 -5.03 3.51
N VAL A 81 6.05 -4.42 4.62
CA VAL A 81 5.24 -4.33 5.85
C VAL A 81 3.93 -3.57 5.57
N SER A 82 4.00 -2.43 4.89
CA SER A 82 2.81 -1.62 4.55
C SER A 82 1.82 -2.39 3.68
N CYS A 83 2.28 -3.04 2.62
CA CYS A 83 1.42 -3.87 1.76
C CYS A 83 0.83 -5.06 2.51
N THR A 84 1.59 -5.66 3.44
CA THR A 84 1.10 -6.77 4.27
C THR A 84 0.03 -6.28 5.25
N VAL A 85 0.26 -5.15 5.92
CA VAL A 85 -0.71 -4.52 6.82
C VAL A 85 -1.98 -4.13 6.06
N GLU A 86 -1.84 -3.57 4.87
CA GLU A 86 -2.98 -3.25 3.99
C GLU A 86 -3.79 -4.49 3.63
N LEU A 87 -3.13 -5.56 3.20
CA LEU A 87 -3.79 -6.81 2.84
C LEU A 87 -4.55 -7.42 4.03
N ILE A 88 -3.90 -7.49 5.20
CA ILE A 88 -4.55 -7.96 6.43
C ILE A 88 -5.72 -7.04 6.79
N GLY A 89 -5.53 -5.73 6.71
CA GLY A 89 -6.54 -4.72 7.02
C GLY A 89 -7.78 -4.86 6.13
N VAL A 90 -7.58 -4.95 4.81
CA VAL A 90 -8.71 -5.05 3.87
C VAL A 90 -9.45 -6.39 4.03
N LEU A 91 -8.75 -7.48 4.31
CA LEU A 91 -9.39 -8.78 4.57
C LEU A 91 -10.14 -8.76 5.91
N ALA A 92 -9.55 -8.26 6.96
CA ALA A 92 -10.17 -8.19 8.29
C ALA A 92 -11.37 -7.24 8.31
N VAL A 93 -11.21 -6.01 7.84
CA VAL A 93 -12.28 -5.00 7.80
C VAL A 93 -13.34 -5.38 6.77
N GLY A 94 -12.95 -5.91 5.63
CA GLY A 94 -13.88 -6.41 4.62
C GLY A 94 -14.78 -7.49 5.18
N THR A 95 -14.21 -8.50 5.85
CA THR A 95 -14.97 -9.56 6.49
C THR A 95 -15.84 -9.03 7.64
N ALA A 96 -15.29 -8.19 8.50
CA ALA A 96 -16.04 -7.61 9.61
C ALA A 96 -17.24 -6.76 9.14
N SER A 97 -17.08 -6.00 8.06
CA SER A 97 -18.17 -5.18 7.50
C SER A 97 -19.29 -6.01 6.88
N VAL A 98 -18.99 -7.22 6.39
CA VAL A 98 -19.99 -8.16 5.89
C VAL A 98 -20.71 -8.87 7.03
N LEU A 99 -19.97 -9.31 8.06
CA LEU A 99 -20.53 -10.10 9.17
C LEU A 99 -21.28 -9.22 10.21
N ALA A 100 -20.86 -7.98 10.38
CA ALA A 100 -21.40 -7.04 11.35
C ALA A 100 -21.64 -5.65 10.73
N PRO A 101 -22.57 -5.53 9.77
CA PRO A 101 -22.80 -4.27 9.07
C PRO A 101 -23.27 -3.14 10.00
N SER A 102 -23.88 -3.46 11.11
CA SER A 102 -24.29 -2.46 12.13
C SER A 102 -23.11 -1.75 12.81
N ALA A 103 -21.93 -2.37 12.85
CA ALA A 103 -20.72 -1.75 13.37
C ALA A 103 -20.08 -0.76 12.36
N PHE A 104 -20.53 -0.79 11.10
CA PHE A 104 -20.04 0.06 10.02
C PHE A 104 -21.18 0.86 9.38
N PRO A 105 -21.81 1.80 10.13
CA PRO A 105 -22.90 2.62 9.59
C PRO A 105 -22.45 3.47 8.38
N ASP A 106 -21.16 3.79 8.30
CA ASP A 106 -20.53 4.34 7.11
C ASP A 106 -19.41 3.40 6.62
N ALA A 107 -19.27 3.29 5.32
CA ALA A 107 -18.24 2.44 4.72
C ALA A 107 -16.84 3.03 4.92
N THR A 108 -15.86 2.17 5.17
CA THR A 108 -14.42 2.48 5.07
C THR A 108 -13.91 2.22 3.66
N VAL A 109 -12.66 2.61 3.38
CA VAL A 109 -11.98 2.24 2.12
C VAL A 109 -11.87 0.72 1.96
N TRP A 110 -11.84 -0.02 3.06
CA TRP A 110 -11.68 -1.47 3.10
C TRP A 110 -12.98 -2.25 3.30
N SER A 111 -14.10 -1.56 3.53
CA SER A 111 -15.41 -2.23 3.71
C SER A 111 -15.76 -3.06 2.49
N VAL A 112 -16.32 -4.23 2.72
CA VAL A 112 -16.68 -5.21 1.67
C VAL A 112 -15.51 -5.44 0.70
N TYR A 113 -14.30 -5.56 1.26
CA TYR A 113 -13.04 -5.77 0.50
C TYR A 113 -12.72 -4.65 -0.51
N GLY A 114 -13.22 -3.44 -0.28
CA GLY A 114 -13.03 -2.30 -1.17
C GLY A 114 -13.99 -2.27 -2.37
N ASP A 115 -15.18 -2.84 -2.22
CA ASP A 115 -16.22 -2.87 -3.26
C ASP A 115 -16.50 -1.47 -3.85
N GLY A 116 -16.60 -0.44 -3.01
CA GLY A 116 -16.78 0.95 -3.44
C GLY A 116 -15.64 1.50 -4.31
N TYR A 117 -14.54 0.78 -4.44
CA TYR A 117 -13.33 1.14 -5.19
C TYR A 117 -12.89 0.01 -6.14
N PHE A 118 -13.84 -0.74 -6.70
CA PHE A 118 -13.59 -1.84 -7.66
C PHE A 118 -12.64 -2.92 -7.14
N PHE A 119 -12.63 -3.20 -5.84
CA PHE A 119 -11.74 -4.14 -5.18
C PHE A 119 -10.23 -3.82 -5.34
N ILE A 120 -9.90 -2.62 -5.76
CA ILE A 120 -8.51 -2.18 -5.88
C ILE A 120 -7.76 -2.29 -4.54
N PRO A 121 -8.36 -1.98 -3.37
CA PRO A 121 -7.71 -2.17 -2.06
C PRO A 121 -7.25 -3.60 -1.75
N VAL A 122 -7.87 -4.62 -2.35
CA VAL A 122 -7.40 -6.02 -2.26
C VAL A 122 -6.30 -6.31 -3.26
N VAL A 123 -6.49 -5.86 -4.49
CA VAL A 123 -5.56 -6.15 -5.61
C VAL A 123 -4.24 -5.41 -5.43
N LEU A 124 -4.28 -4.17 -4.97
CA LEU A 124 -3.14 -3.27 -4.88
C LEU A 124 -1.99 -3.81 -4.00
N PRO A 125 -2.22 -4.27 -2.76
CA PRO A 125 -1.16 -4.83 -1.94
C PRO A 125 -0.61 -6.15 -2.49
N ILE A 126 -1.43 -6.95 -3.15
CA ILE A 126 -0.97 -8.18 -3.81
C ILE A 126 0.00 -7.84 -4.94
N LEU A 127 -0.38 -6.88 -5.80
CA LEU A 127 0.50 -6.41 -6.87
C LEU A 127 1.77 -5.75 -6.32
N GLY A 128 1.66 -4.99 -5.23
CA GLY A 128 2.79 -4.38 -4.54
C GLY A 128 3.80 -5.43 -4.04
N LEU A 129 3.31 -6.47 -3.37
CA LEU A 129 4.14 -7.57 -2.88
C LEU A 129 4.78 -8.37 -4.02
N LEU A 130 4.03 -8.66 -5.09
CA LEU A 130 4.56 -9.35 -6.26
C LEU A 130 5.62 -8.50 -6.98
N TRP A 131 5.38 -7.20 -7.11
CA TRP A 131 6.34 -6.28 -7.70
C TRP A 131 7.65 -6.21 -6.91
N ILE A 132 7.57 -6.09 -5.58
CA ILE A 132 8.74 -6.06 -4.72
C ILE A 132 9.53 -7.38 -4.84
N ARG A 133 8.85 -8.52 -4.86
CA ARG A 133 9.50 -9.83 -5.04
C ARG A 133 10.15 -9.97 -6.41
N HIS A 134 9.49 -9.52 -7.46
CA HIS A 134 10.01 -9.58 -8.82
C HIS A 134 11.29 -8.75 -8.97
N THR A 135 11.28 -7.52 -8.48
CA THR A 135 12.46 -6.64 -8.52
C THR A 135 13.61 -7.18 -7.67
N SER A 136 13.34 -7.89 -6.57
CA SER A 136 14.37 -8.55 -5.75
C SER A 136 15.08 -9.67 -6.51
N ARG A 137 14.32 -10.50 -7.19
CA ARG A 137 14.88 -11.65 -7.95
C ARG A 137 15.80 -11.20 -9.08
N ILE A 138 15.43 -10.14 -9.80
CA ILE A 138 16.25 -9.57 -10.88
C ILE A 138 17.59 -9.07 -10.34
N GLN A 139 17.59 -8.47 -9.14
CA GLN A 139 18.81 -7.96 -8.53
C GLN A 139 19.75 -9.08 -8.08
N HIS A 140 19.24 -10.15 -7.50
CA HIS A 140 20.05 -11.32 -7.15
C HIS A 140 20.63 -12.04 -8.37
N ALA A 141 19.88 -12.12 -9.47
CA ALA A 141 20.34 -12.73 -10.71
C ALA A 141 21.43 -11.91 -11.44
N ARG A 142 21.58 -10.63 -11.11
CA ARG A 142 22.58 -9.72 -11.71
C ARG A 142 23.86 -9.56 -10.88
N GLN A 143 23.93 -10.13 -9.69
CA GLN A 143 25.17 -10.15 -8.91
C GLN A 143 26.09 -11.23 -9.52
N PRO A 144 27.29 -10.88 -10.03
CA PRO A 144 28.25 -11.89 -10.44
C PRO A 144 28.64 -12.72 -9.22
N GLU A 145 28.71 -14.04 -9.40
CA GLU A 145 29.29 -14.92 -8.38
C GLU A 145 30.66 -14.38 -7.95
N PRO A 146 30.95 -14.32 -6.64
CA PRO A 146 32.28 -13.98 -6.19
C PRO A 146 33.22 -14.98 -6.82
N ALA A 147 34.20 -14.49 -7.60
CA ALA A 147 35.21 -15.33 -8.18
C ALA A 147 35.84 -16.15 -7.05
N SER A 148 35.64 -17.46 -7.08
CA SER A 148 36.31 -18.41 -6.22
C SER A 148 37.79 -18.40 -6.57
N SER A 149 38.57 -17.69 -5.79
CA SER A 149 40.04 -17.79 -5.80
C SER A 149 40.46 -18.88 -4.86
#